data_33c5210b1174d8fc7ec59b2c2b618b70
#
_entry.id   33c5210b1174d8fc7ec59b2c2b618b70
#
_cell.length_a   1.000
_cell.length_b   1.000
_cell.length_c   1.000
_cell.angle_alpha   90.00
_cell.angle_beta   90.00
_cell.angle_gamma   90.00
#
_symmetry.space_group_name_H-M   'P 1'
#
loop_
_entity.id
_entity.type
_entity.pdbx_description
1 polymer ?
#
loop_
_entity_poly.entity_id
_entity_poly.type
_entity_poly.pdbx_seq_one_letter_code
_entity_poly.pdbx_strand_id
1 'polypeptide(L)'
;MEAFFGLMAEGFDLPILDWIAENIHCAFLDTVMPLITMLGDAGIFWIALSVLFLLFPKYRKVGLGMGAALLMGVLVCNVTMKPLFSRIRPYDYQLEHFGRTIQLLVATPHDFSFPSGHTLASFEAATVLLINNRKLGIPAMILAVLIAFSRLYLYVHYPTDVIFSVFMGIGFAFLGNFLVKKGFAAYEAKKNSK
;
A
#
# COMPACT_ATOMS: atom_id res chain seq x y z
N MET A 1 10.09 0.15 21.72
CA MET A 1 9.35 -0.04 20.46
C MET A 1 9.16 -1.51 20.16
N GLU A 2 10.20 -2.33 20.25
CA GLU A 2 10.12 -3.80 20.08
C GLU A 2 9.08 -4.48 20.96
N ALA A 3 9.07 -4.16 22.29
CA ALA A 3 8.08 -4.73 23.20
C ALA A 3 6.62 -4.42 22.79
N PHE A 4 6.35 -3.22 22.28
CA PHE A 4 5.03 -2.85 21.78
C PHE A 4 4.64 -3.65 20.54
N PHE A 5 5.55 -3.78 19.58
CA PHE A 5 5.29 -4.58 18.38
C PHE A 5 5.21 -6.08 18.69
N GLY A 6 5.95 -6.58 19.68
CA GLY A 6 5.84 -7.96 20.15
C GLY A 6 4.46 -8.26 20.73
N LEU A 7 3.97 -7.41 21.62
CA LEU A 7 2.62 -7.55 22.20
C LEU A 7 1.52 -7.52 21.10
N MET A 8 1.65 -6.63 20.12
CA MET A 8 0.71 -6.59 18.99
C MET A 8 0.83 -7.82 18.09
N ALA A 9 2.06 -8.27 17.83
CA ALA A 9 2.29 -9.45 17.02
C ALA A 9 1.64 -10.68 17.64
N GLU A 10 1.92 -10.98 18.91
CA GLU A 10 1.41 -12.18 19.58
C GLU A 10 -0.08 -12.10 19.94
N GLY A 11 -0.55 -10.92 20.36
CA GLY A 11 -1.94 -10.77 20.83
C GLY A 11 -2.97 -10.56 19.73
N PHE A 12 -2.57 -10.08 18.55
CA PHE A 12 -3.51 -9.73 17.48
C PHE A 12 -3.06 -10.19 16.09
N ASP A 13 -1.83 -9.87 15.68
CA ASP A 13 -1.42 -10.01 14.29
C ASP A 13 -1.20 -11.47 13.89
N LEU A 14 -0.39 -12.22 14.66
CA LEU A 14 -0.04 -13.62 14.34
C LEU A 14 -1.25 -14.54 14.40
N PRO A 15 -2.18 -14.46 15.39
CA PRO A 15 -3.39 -15.25 15.38
C PRO A 15 -4.22 -15.09 14.09
N ILE A 16 -4.29 -13.87 13.53
CA ILE A 16 -5.00 -13.63 12.27
C ILE A 16 -4.24 -14.24 11.09
N LEU A 17 -2.91 -14.08 11.04
CA LEU A 17 -2.10 -14.65 9.96
C LEU A 17 -2.13 -16.19 9.98
N ASP A 18 -2.02 -16.80 11.15
CA ASP A 18 -2.10 -18.24 11.31
C ASP A 18 -3.49 -18.75 10.90
N TRP A 19 -4.56 -18.06 11.31
CA TRP A 19 -5.91 -18.43 10.88
C TRP A 19 -6.07 -18.34 9.35
N ILE A 20 -5.51 -17.32 8.69
CA ILE A 20 -5.51 -17.21 7.23
C ILE A 20 -4.75 -18.38 6.61
N ALA A 21 -3.57 -18.70 7.14
CA ALA A 21 -2.73 -19.78 6.63
C ALA A 21 -3.40 -21.15 6.77
N GLU A 22 -4.11 -21.39 7.87
CA GLU A 22 -4.75 -22.69 8.15
C GLU A 22 -6.10 -22.87 7.45
N ASN A 23 -6.86 -21.79 7.20
CA ASN A 23 -8.25 -21.89 6.77
C ASN A 23 -8.53 -21.36 5.36
N ILE A 24 -7.67 -20.48 4.81
CA ILE A 24 -7.92 -19.84 3.51
C ILE A 24 -6.97 -20.34 2.41
N HIS A 25 -5.80 -20.88 2.75
CA HIS A 25 -4.87 -21.41 1.76
C HIS A 25 -5.49 -22.54 0.93
N CYS A 26 -5.37 -22.41 -0.40
CA CYS A 26 -5.76 -23.45 -1.35
C CYS A 26 -4.96 -23.27 -2.64
N ALA A 27 -4.82 -24.33 -3.45
CA ALA A 27 -3.99 -24.32 -4.66
C ALA A 27 -4.33 -23.20 -5.65
N PHE A 28 -5.60 -22.80 -5.75
CA PHE A 28 -6.02 -21.67 -6.58
C PHE A 28 -5.48 -20.35 -6.06
N LEU A 29 -5.67 -20.05 -4.77
CA LEU A 29 -5.19 -18.80 -4.17
C LEU A 29 -3.68 -18.76 -4.03
N ASP A 30 -3.02 -19.90 -3.81
CA ASP A 30 -1.55 -20.01 -3.78
C ASP A 30 -0.92 -19.62 -5.13
N THR A 31 -1.65 -19.81 -6.23
CA THR A 31 -1.23 -19.36 -7.55
C THR A 31 -1.60 -17.90 -7.83
N VAL A 32 -2.79 -17.47 -7.41
CA VAL A 32 -3.34 -16.15 -7.78
C VAL A 32 -2.79 -15.02 -6.91
N MET A 33 -2.59 -15.25 -5.60
CA MET A 33 -2.15 -14.18 -4.68
C MET A 33 -0.73 -13.67 -4.98
N PRO A 34 0.25 -14.51 -5.37
CA PRO A 34 1.53 -14.03 -5.87
C PRO A 34 1.40 -13.13 -7.12
N LEU A 35 0.50 -13.46 -8.05
CA LEU A 35 0.28 -12.64 -9.25
C LEU A 35 -0.38 -11.29 -8.92
N ILE A 36 -1.35 -11.28 -7.99
CA ILE A 36 -1.99 -10.05 -7.53
C ILE A 36 -0.99 -9.14 -6.84
N THR A 37 -0.14 -9.69 -5.95
CA THR A 37 0.83 -8.87 -5.21
C THR A 37 1.86 -8.22 -6.13
N MET A 38 2.26 -8.85 -7.24
CA MET A 38 3.19 -8.27 -8.23
C MET A 38 2.71 -6.92 -8.76
N LEU A 39 1.39 -6.69 -8.86
CA LEU A 39 0.84 -5.39 -9.27
C LEU A 39 1.08 -4.28 -8.24
N GLY A 40 1.47 -4.65 -7.02
CA GLY A 40 1.86 -3.70 -5.96
C GLY A 40 3.37 -3.48 -5.86
N ASP A 41 4.20 -4.26 -6.59
CA ASP A 41 5.65 -4.23 -6.46
C ASP A 41 6.23 -2.85 -6.79
N ALA A 42 6.96 -2.27 -5.82
CA ALA A 42 7.54 -0.94 -5.87
C ALA A 42 6.56 0.17 -6.32
N GLY A 43 5.25 -0.09 -6.32
CA GLY A 43 4.23 0.83 -6.83
C GLY A 43 4.28 1.07 -8.34
N ILE A 44 5.05 0.27 -9.11
CA ILE A 44 5.33 0.50 -10.54
C ILE A 44 4.04 0.59 -11.35
N PHE A 45 3.08 -0.31 -11.13
CA PHE A 45 1.78 -0.28 -11.82
C PHE A 45 1.06 1.06 -11.57
N TRP A 46 1.02 1.54 -10.33
CA TRP A 46 0.34 2.78 -9.96
C TRP A 46 1.07 4.02 -10.49
N ILE A 47 2.40 4.00 -10.47
CA ILE A 47 3.24 5.05 -11.08
C ILE A 47 3.00 5.11 -12.58
N ALA A 48 3.03 3.96 -13.27
CA ALA A 48 2.77 3.89 -14.71
C ALA A 48 1.36 4.42 -15.06
N LEU A 49 0.36 4.06 -14.27
CA LEU A 49 -1.01 4.56 -14.45
C LEU A 49 -1.10 6.08 -14.20
N SER A 50 -0.40 6.60 -13.18
CA SER A 50 -0.29 8.03 -12.91
C SER A 50 0.33 8.78 -14.11
N VAL A 51 1.44 8.27 -14.63
CA VAL A 51 2.12 8.84 -15.82
C VAL A 51 1.22 8.76 -17.05
N LEU A 52 0.54 7.65 -17.28
CA LEU A 52 -0.41 7.48 -18.38
C LEU A 52 -1.49 8.58 -18.34
N PHE A 53 -2.04 8.88 -17.17
CA PHE A 53 -3.05 9.94 -17.04
C PHE A 53 -2.51 11.34 -17.32
N LEU A 54 -1.20 11.59 -17.16
CA LEU A 54 -0.60 12.87 -17.52
C LEU A 54 -0.64 13.13 -19.04
N LEU A 55 -0.63 12.08 -19.87
CA LEU A 55 -0.66 12.16 -21.32
C LEU A 55 -2.03 12.68 -21.83
N PHE A 56 -3.10 12.47 -21.06
CA PHE A 56 -4.45 12.88 -21.44
C PHE A 56 -4.88 14.17 -20.71
N PRO A 57 -5.12 15.31 -21.42
CA PRO A 57 -5.47 16.57 -20.78
C PRO A 57 -6.63 16.47 -19.77
N LYS A 58 -7.64 15.66 -20.08
CA LYS A 58 -8.81 15.41 -19.25
C LYS A 58 -8.45 14.80 -17.88
N TYR A 59 -7.41 14.00 -17.81
CA TYR A 59 -7.02 13.22 -16.62
C TYR A 59 -5.75 13.74 -15.93
N ARG A 60 -5.11 14.81 -16.46
CA ARG A 60 -3.86 15.34 -15.90
C ARG A 60 -3.93 15.68 -14.41
N LYS A 61 -5.03 16.28 -13.94
CA LYS A 61 -5.21 16.58 -12.51
C LYS A 61 -5.24 15.31 -11.66
N VAL A 62 -5.81 14.23 -12.20
CA VAL A 62 -5.86 12.92 -11.54
C VAL A 62 -4.46 12.30 -11.47
N GLY A 63 -3.75 12.26 -12.61
CA GLY A 63 -2.38 11.75 -12.66
C GLY A 63 -1.44 12.48 -11.70
N LEU A 64 -1.49 13.83 -11.69
CA LEU A 64 -0.69 14.61 -10.74
C LEU A 64 -1.09 14.35 -9.28
N GLY A 65 -2.39 14.17 -8.99
CA GLY A 65 -2.86 13.82 -7.66
C GLY A 65 -2.35 12.47 -7.19
N MET A 66 -2.36 11.46 -8.08
CA MET A 66 -1.79 10.14 -7.82
C MET A 66 -0.28 10.23 -7.59
N GLY A 67 0.46 10.92 -8.48
CA GLY A 67 1.91 11.09 -8.34
C GLY A 67 2.31 11.81 -7.06
N ALA A 68 1.56 12.86 -6.67
CA ALA A 68 1.79 13.57 -5.42
C ALA A 68 1.56 12.68 -4.18
N ALA A 69 0.49 11.88 -4.17
CA ALA A 69 0.22 10.93 -3.09
C ALA A 69 1.33 9.87 -2.98
N LEU A 70 1.65 9.20 -4.10
CA LEU A 70 2.70 8.18 -4.17
C LEU A 70 4.07 8.72 -3.72
N LEU A 71 4.42 9.94 -4.10
CA LEU A 71 5.66 10.57 -3.65
C LEU A 71 5.68 10.79 -2.14
N MET A 72 4.57 11.27 -1.56
CA MET A 72 4.45 11.42 -0.10
C MET A 72 4.58 10.08 0.61
N GLY A 73 3.95 9.02 0.09
CA GLY A 73 4.07 7.67 0.62
C GLY A 73 5.50 7.15 0.63
N VAL A 74 6.22 7.31 -0.48
CA VAL A 74 7.63 6.91 -0.56
C VAL A 74 8.47 7.67 0.47
N LEU A 75 8.34 8.99 0.54
CA LEU A 75 9.16 9.83 1.43
C LEU A 75 8.86 9.57 2.91
N VAL A 76 7.57 9.52 3.28
CA VAL A 76 7.17 9.37 4.68
C VAL A 76 7.30 7.92 5.12
N CYS A 77 6.75 6.97 4.37
CA CYS A 77 6.67 5.59 4.83
C CYS A 77 7.93 4.79 4.52
N ASN A 78 8.41 4.81 3.28
CA ASN A 78 9.55 3.97 2.90
C ASN A 78 10.89 4.55 3.37
N VAL A 79 11.10 5.88 3.19
CA VAL A 79 12.38 6.50 3.55
C VAL A 79 12.48 6.81 5.03
N THR A 80 11.35 7.21 5.68
CA THR A 80 11.38 7.67 7.08
C THR A 80 10.89 6.59 8.04
N MET A 81 9.66 6.08 7.87
CA MET A 81 9.03 5.21 8.86
C MET A 81 9.65 3.82 8.91
N LYS A 82 9.95 3.18 7.78
CA LYS A 82 10.54 1.85 7.77
C LYS A 82 11.84 1.77 8.59
N PRO A 83 12.86 2.60 8.35
CA PRO A 83 14.08 2.55 9.15
C PRO A 83 13.85 3.02 10.60
N LEU A 84 12.91 3.94 10.85
CA LEU A 84 12.62 4.43 12.20
C LEU A 84 12.00 3.35 13.09
N PHE A 85 11.04 2.57 12.56
CA PHE A 85 10.33 1.55 13.33
C PHE A 85 11.03 0.20 13.30
N SER A 86 11.78 -0.11 12.24
CA SER A 86 12.61 -1.32 12.06
C SER A 86 11.88 -2.62 12.44
N ARG A 87 10.55 -2.69 12.19
CA ARG A 87 9.73 -3.84 12.55
C ARG A 87 10.15 -5.05 11.70
N ILE A 88 10.57 -6.14 12.33
CA ILE A 88 10.85 -7.41 11.65
C ILE A 88 9.58 -7.98 11.04
N ARG A 89 9.74 -8.81 10.00
CA ARG A 89 8.59 -9.37 9.30
C ARG A 89 7.99 -10.57 10.03
N PRO A 90 6.69 -10.91 9.79
CA PRO A 90 6.02 -11.99 10.50
C PRO A 90 6.74 -13.35 10.38
N TYR A 91 7.26 -13.68 9.20
CA TYR A 91 7.97 -14.93 8.97
C TYR A 91 9.33 -14.97 9.72
N ASP A 92 10.05 -13.85 9.82
CA ASP A 92 11.28 -13.75 10.62
C ASP A 92 10.94 -13.82 12.11
N TYR A 93 9.88 -13.15 12.55
CA TYR A 93 9.43 -13.20 13.94
C TYR A 93 9.07 -14.63 14.37
N GLN A 94 8.36 -15.38 13.52
CA GLN A 94 8.04 -16.79 13.78
C GLN A 94 9.32 -17.65 13.93
N LEU A 95 10.31 -17.40 13.08
CA LEU A 95 11.58 -18.12 13.16
C LEU A 95 12.37 -17.77 14.43
N GLU A 96 12.51 -16.47 14.73
CA GLU A 96 13.34 -16.00 15.85
C GLU A 96 12.75 -16.32 17.23
N HIS A 97 11.41 -16.20 17.39
CA HIS A 97 10.76 -16.34 18.70
C HIS A 97 10.19 -17.73 18.95
N PHE A 98 9.76 -18.43 17.89
CA PHE A 98 9.09 -19.74 18.03
C PHE A 98 9.80 -20.88 17.30
N GLY A 99 10.92 -20.61 16.61
CA GLY A 99 11.65 -21.63 15.82
C GLY A 99 10.83 -22.17 14.63
N ARG A 100 9.74 -21.49 14.24
CA ARG A 100 8.83 -21.93 13.17
C ARG A 100 9.21 -21.29 11.85
N THR A 101 9.61 -22.09 10.87
CA THR A 101 9.89 -21.64 9.51
C THR A 101 8.60 -21.54 8.70
N ILE A 102 8.31 -20.36 8.17
CA ILE A 102 7.18 -20.13 7.25
C ILE A 102 7.68 -20.23 5.81
N GLN A 103 7.07 -21.12 5.03
CA GLN A 103 7.39 -21.25 3.61
C GLN A 103 6.63 -20.18 2.82
N LEU A 104 7.36 -19.19 2.27
CA LEU A 104 6.77 -18.11 1.49
C LEU A 104 6.50 -18.55 0.05
N LEU A 105 5.39 -18.08 -0.52
CA LEU A 105 5.02 -18.27 -1.94
C LEU A 105 5.62 -17.19 -2.86
N VAL A 106 6.39 -16.26 -2.33
CA VAL A 106 7.07 -15.17 -3.05
C VAL A 106 8.51 -15.05 -2.58
N ALA A 107 9.33 -14.31 -3.35
CA ALA A 107 10.69 -13.99 -2.92
C ALA A 107 10.66 -13.26 -1.56
N THR A 108 11.56 -13.66 -0.67
CA THR A 108 11.67 -13.07 0.67
C THR A 108 12.00 -11.59 0.58
N PRO A 109 11.13 -10.70 1.07
CA PRO A 109 11.46 -9.28 1.15
C PRO A 109 12.56 -9.03 2.19
N HIS A 110 13.53 -8.16 1.89
CA HIS A 110 14.67 -7.89 2.77
C HIS A 110 14.57 -6.56 3.55
N ASP A 111 13.46 -5.85 3.38
CA ASP A 111 13.19 -4.58 4.08
C ASP A 111 12.25 -4.79 5.29
N PHE A 112 12.12 -3.75 6.13
CA PHE A 112 11.27 -3.79 7.31
C PHE A 112 9.78 -3.90 6.98
N SER A 113 9.02 -4.50 7.92
CA SER A 113 7.59 -4.80 7.73
C SER A 113 6.71 -3.55 7.76
N PHE A 114 6.93 -2.63 8.70
CA PHE A 114 6.03 -1.50 8.94
C PHE A 114 6.50 -0.20 8.28
N PRO A 115 5.63 0.50 7.58
CA PRO A 115 4.32 0.12 7.06
C PRO A 115 4.39 -0.68 5.74
N SER A 116 3.25 -1.26 5.31
CA SER A 116 3.15 -2.01 4.05
C SER A 116 3.16 -1.09 2.82
N GLY A 117 4.27 -1.08 2.08
CA GLY A 117 4.42 -0.24 0.89
C GLY A 117 3.44 -0.60 -0.25
N HIS A 118 3.17 -1.89 -0.46
CA HIS A 118 2.17 -2.37 -1.43
C HIS A 118 0.77 -1.84 -1.13
N THR A 119 0.33 -1.99 0.11
CA THR A 119 -0.97 -1.49 0.56
C THR A 119 -1.06 0.02 0.44
N LEU A 120 -0.04 0.73 0.92
CA LEU A 120 0.03 2.18 0.90
C LEU A 120 -0.13 2.73 -0.51
N ALA A 121 0.76 2.35 -1.44
CA ALA A 121 0.73 2.83 -2.83
C ALA A 121 -0.59 2.51 -3.53
N SER A 122 -1.16 1.33 -3.26
CA SER A 122 -2.44 0.91 -3.84
C SER A 122 -3.59 1.78 -3.36
N PHE A 123 -3.68 2.06 -2.05
CA PHE A 123 -4.73 2.90 -1.50
C PHE A 123 -4.56 4.37 -1.83
N GLU A 124 -3.33 4.88 -1.96
CA GLU A 124 -3.04 6.23 -2.47
C GLU A 124 -3.63 6.42 -3.86
N ALA A 125 -3.24 5.57 -4.79
CA ALA A 125 -3.66 5.70 -6.18
C ALA A 125 -5.16 5.44 -6.37
N ALA A 126 -5.68 4.35 -5.80
CA ALA A 126 -7.08 3.98 -5.91
C ALA A 126 -8.02 5.03 -5.31
N THR A 127 -7.65 5.64 -4.17
CA THR A 127 -8.44 6.68 -3.53
C THR A 127 -8.47 7.96 -4.37
N VAL A 128 -7.34 8.40 -4.95
CA VAL A 128 -7.33 9.55 -5.88
C VAL A 128 -8.24 9.28 -7.08
N LEU A 129 -8.19 8.07 -7.64
CA LEU A 129 -9.09 7.68 -8.73
C LEU A 129 -10.56 7.73 -8.28
N LEU A 130 -10.87 7.17 -7.13
CA LEU A 130 -12.24 7.10 -6.62
C LEU A 130 -12.86 8.48 -6.38
N ILE A 131 -12.08 9.42 -5.83
CA ILE A 131 -12.51 10.81 -5.59
C ILE A 131 -12.81 11.54 -6.90
N ASN A 132 -12.06 11.28 -7.98
CA ASN A 132 -12.16 12.02 -9.22
C ASN A 132 -13.00 11.31 -10.30
N ASN A 133 -13.06 9.98 -10.30
CA ASN A 133 -13.80 9.18 -11.27
C ASN A 133 -14.21 7.84 -10.67
N ARG A 134 -15.44 7.71 -10.22
CA ARG A 134 -15.96 6.47 -9.59
C ARG A 134 -15.88 5.24 -10.50
N LYS A 135 -16.03 5.39 -11.82
CA LYS A 135 -16.00 4.26 -12.76
C LYS A 135 -14.60 3.61 -12.83
N LEU A 136 -13.54 4.42 -12.70
CA LEU A 136 -12.16 3.92 -12.64
C LEU A 136 -11.74 3.61 -11.19
N GLY A 137 -12.22 4.37 -10.24
CA GLY A 137 -11.85 4.24 -8.83
C GLY A 137 -12.38 2.99 -8.15
N ILE A 138 -13.61 2.54 -8.50
CA ILE A 138 -14.17 1.32 -7.90
C ILE A 138 -13.32 0.08 -8.26
N PRO A 139 -13.02 -0.22 -9.53
CA PRO A 139 -12.13 -1.34 -9.87
C PRO A 139 -10.73 -1.19 -9.25
N ALA A 140 -10.18 0.03 -9.23
CA ALA A 140 -8.89 0.29 -8.61
C ALA A 140 -8.91 0.02 -7.09
N MET A 141 -9.99 0.37 -6.40
CA MET A 141 -10.15 0.09 -4.97
C MET A 141 -10.30 -1.41 -4.69
N ILE A 142 -11.03 -2.15 -5.54
CA ILE A 142 -11.10 -3.60 -5.45
C ILE A 142 -9.70 -4.21 -5.59
N LEU A 143 -8.93 -3.76 -6.58
CA LEU A 143 -7.54 -4.22 -6.77
C LEU A 143 -6.67 -3.85 -5.55
N ALA A 144 -6.79 -2.65 -5.00
CA ALA A 144 -6.05 -2.22 -3.82
C ALA A 144 -6.35 -3.11 -2.60
N VAL A 145 -7.62 -3.48 -2.39
CA VAL A 145 -8.03 -4.41 -1.32
C VAL A 145 -7.44 -5.81 -1.56
N LEU A 146 -7.47 -6.30 -2.80
CA LEU A 146 -6.89 -7.60 -3.14
C LEU A 146 -5.37 -7.61 -2.93
N ILE A 147 -4.66 -6.54 -3.33
CA ILE A 147 -3.21 -6.39 -3.07
C ILE A 147 -2.96 -6.35 -1.56
N ALA A 148 -3.73 -5.59 -0.78
CA ALA A 148 -3.58 -5.54 0.67
C ALA A 148 -3.80 -6.91 1.33
N PHE A 149 -4.85 -7.63 0.94
CA PHE A 149 -5.13 -8.99 1.42
C PHE A 149 -4.02 -9.97 1.02
N SER A 150 -3.48 -9.87 -0.20
CA SER A 150 -2.39 -10.75 -0.63
C SER A 150 -1.16 -10.66 0.28
N ARG A 151 -0.91 -9.49 0.92
CA ARG A 151 0.23 -9.33 1.83
C ARG A 151 0.05 -10.13 3.13
N LEU A 152 -1.18 -10.27 3.59
CA LEU A 152 -1.53 -11.11 4.74
C LEU A 152 -1.50 -12.59 4.35
N TYR A 153 -2.11 -12.94 3.23
CA TYR A 153 -2.13 -14.28 2.68
C TYR A 153 -0.71 -14.86 2.49
N LEU A 154 0.21 -14.04 1.98
CA LEU A 154 1.60 -14.41 1.74
C LEU A 154 2.48 -14.37 3.00
N TYR A 155 1.91 -14.05 4.17
CA TYR A 155 2.59 -14.00 5.46
C TYR A 155 3.77 -13.01 5.52
N VAL A 156 3.74 -11.94 4.70
CA VAL A 156 4.87 -10.98 4.58
C VAL A 156 4.64 -9.65 5.29
N HIS A 157 3.42 -9.38 5.75
CA HIS A 157 3.06 -8.21 6.55
C HIS A 157 2.06 -8.58 7.63
N TYR A 158 2.10 -7.87 8.74
CA TYR A 158 1.11 -7.98 9.79
C TYR A 158 -0.20 -7.26 9.43
N PRO A 159 -1.37 -7.73 9.94
CA PRO A 159 -2.63 -7.00 9.84
C PRO A 159 -2.53 -5.53 10.23
N THR A 160 -1.83 -5.22 11.31
CA THR A 160 -1.63 -3.82 11.77
C THR A 160 -0.80 -2.99 10.80
N ASP A 161 0.20 -3.56 10.09
CA ASP A 161 0.94 -2.86 9.02
C ASP A 161 0.00 -2.48 7.87
N VAL A 162 -0.86 -3.41 7.49
CA VAL A 162 -1.82 -3.24 6.39
C VAL A 162 -2.87 -2.19 6.76
N ILE A 163 -3.50 -2.32 7.93
CA ILE A 163 -4.52 -1.38 8.41
C ILE A 163 -3.96 0.04 8.49
N PHE A 164 -2.78 0.21 9.09
CA PHE A 164 -2.12 1.52 9.17
C PHE A 164 -1.88 2.10 7.77
N SER A 165 -1.37 1.28 6.84
CA SER A 165 -1.08 1.71 5.46
C SER A 165 -2.34 2.10 4.69
N VAL A 166 -3.48 1.46 4.93
CA VAL A 166 -4.79 1.86 4.37
C VAL A 166 -5.14 3.30 4.78
N PHE A 167 -5.10 3.59 6.08
CA PHE A 167 -5.42 4.93 6.58
C PHE A 167 -4.45 5.99 6.08
N MET A 168 -3.16 5.71 6.11
CA MET A 168 -2.14 6.62 5.58
C MET A 168 -2.31 6.86 4.08
N GLY A 169 -2.54 5.80 3.30
CA GLY A 169 -2.76 5.91 1.85
C GLY A 169 -3.98 6.76 1.50
N ILE A 170 -5.08 6.57 2.21
CA ILE A 170 -6.28 7.40 2.06
C ILE A 170 -5.95 8.87 2.41
N GLY A 171 -5.26 9.11 3.52
CA GLY A 171 -4.85 10.45 3.95
C GLY A 171 -3.98 11.16 2.91
N PHE A 172 -2.94 10.50 2.40
CA PHE A 172 -2.07 11.06 1.37
C PHE A 172 -2.79 11.28 0.03
N ALA A 173 -3.75 10.42 -0.32
CA ALA A 173 -4.59 10.61 -1.49
C ALA A 173 -5.42 11.90 -1.40
N PHE A 174 -6.07 12.15 -0.26
CA PHE A 174 -6.81 13.39 -0.04
C PHE A 174 -5.89 14.61 -0.08
N LEU A 175 -4.74 14.55 0.60
CA LEU A 175 -3.78 15.64 0.64
C LEU A 175 -3.20 15.94 -0.75
N GLY A 176 -2.73 14.92 -1.48
CA GLY A 176 -2.17 15.08 -2.83
C GLY A 176 -3.20 15.65 -3.80
N ASN A 177 -4.43 15.12 -3.78
CA ASN A 177 -5.52 15.63 -4.61
C ASN A 177 -5.89 17.08 -4.26
N PHE A 178 -5.90 17.44 -2.98
CA PHE A 178 -6.13 18.82 -2.52
C PHE A 178 -5.04 19.78 -2.99
N LEU A 179 -3.78 19.42 -2.79
CA LEU A 179 -2.63 20.25 -3.19
C LEU A 179 -2.62 20.52 -4.69
N VAL A 180 -2.87 19.51 -5.51
CA VAL A 180 -2.94 19.63 -6.96
C VAL A 180 -4.09 20.55 -7.37
N LYS A 181 -5.30 20.36 -6.82
CA LYS A 181 -6.45 21.22 -7.13
C LYS A 181 -6.19 22.68 -6.75
N LYS A 182 -5.59 22.94 -5.59
CA LYS A 182 -5.22 24.27 -5.13
C LYS A 182 -4.17 24.92 -6.04
N GLY A 183 -3.17 24.16 -6.48
CA GLY A 183 -2.14 24.63 -7.42
C GLY A 183 -2.72 25.05 -8.77
N PHE A 184 -3.63 24.23 -9.32
CA PHE A 184 -4.32 24.60 -10.57
C PHE A 184 -5.19 25.82 -10.42
N ALA A 185 -5.96 25.96 -9.33
CA ALA A 185 -6.78 27.15 -9.09
C ALA A 185 -5.94 28.44 -9.00
N ALA A 186 -4.81 28.38 -8.30
CA ALA A 186 -3.87 29.50 -8.19
C ALA A 186 -3.26 29.88 -9.57
N TYR A 187 -2.91 28.87 -10.37
CA TYR A 187 -2.39 29.10 -11.72
C TYR A 187 -3.43 29.77 -12.63
N GLU A 188 -4.67 29.28 -12.62
CA GLU A 188 -5.77 29.86 -13.42
C GLU A 188 -6.09 31.30 -12.98
N ALA A 189 -6.13 31.59 -11.68
CA ALA A 189 -6.32 32.95 -11.16
C ALA A 189 -5.22 33.92 -11.65
N LYS A 190 -3.96 33.49 -11.61
CA LYS A 190 -2.81 34.30 -12.10
C LYS A 190 -2.85 34.53 -13.62
N LYS A 191 -3.36 33.57 -14.39
CA LYS A 191 -3.49 33.68 -15.84
C LYS A 191 -4.59 34.70 -16.23
N ASN A 192 -5.69 34.73 -15.47
CA ASN A 192 -6.82 35.63 -15.74
C ASN A 192 -6.60 37.08 -15.23
N SER A 193 -5.54 37.30 -14.42
CA SER A 193 -5.17 38.64 -13.92
C SER A 193 -4.12 39.34 -14.79
N LYS A 194 -3.68 38.69 -15.87
CA LYS A 194 -2.78 39.25 -16.91
C LYS A 194 -3.57 39.51 -18.19
#